data_bd58f451b97c5ef3a676749d159e7b7c
#
_entry.id   bd58f451b97c5ef3a676749d159e7b7c
#
_cell.length_a   1.000
_cell.length_b   1.000
_cell.length_c   1.000
_cell.angle_alpha   90.00
_cell.angle_beta   90.00
_cell.angle_gamma   90.00
#
_symmetry.space_group_name_H-M   'P 1'
#
loop_
_entity.id
_entity.type
_entity.pdbx_description
1 polymer ?
#
loop_
_entity_poly.entity_id
_entity_poly.type
_entity_poly.pdbx_seq_one_letter_code
_entity_poly.pdbx_strand_id
1 'polypeptide(L)'
;MEGVGVVSQWSHCVAPAASRKTTAARNSMNRSSYSSLSTVNLRADLAAFRPQFRLFSRHSRCLRASNSAESGIFLPHLVASLEQVEETYIMVKPDGVQRGLVGEIISRFEKKGFKLIGLKMFNCPRELAEEHYKDLSAKSFFPKLIEYITSGPVVCMAWEGVGVVASARKLIGKTDPLQAEPGTIRGDFAVQTGRNIIHGSDSPENGKRELALWFKEGDLCEWDSALAPWLRE
;
A
#
# COMPACT_ATOMS: atom_id res chain seq x y z
N MET A 1 35.81 32.21 59.37
CA MET A 1 35.94 30.74 59.22
C MET A 1 35.49 30.47 57.85
N GLU A 2 36.30 30.53 57.01
CA GLU A 2 37.03 29.90 55.92
C GLU A 2 36.45 28.50 55.60
N GLY A 3 35.98 28.29 54.41
CA GLY A 3 35.54 27.04 53.87
C GLY A 3 35.82 26.99 52.34
N VAL A 4 36.89 26.29 52.05
CA VAL A 4 37.66 26.15 50.84
C VAL A 4 36.82 25.55 49.68
N GLY A 5 36.89 26.21 48.52
CA GLY A 5 36.39 25.67 47.26
C GLY A 5 37.33 24.65 46.67
N VAL A 6 36.78 23.57 46.14
CA VAL A 6 37.50 22.61 45.31
C VAL A 6 37.04 22.79 43.87
N VAL A 7 37.93 23.34 43.04
CA VAL A 7 37.78 23.40 41.57
C VAL A 7 38.42 22.16 40.98
N SER A 8 37.66 21.26 40.39
CA SER A 8 38.17 20.13 39.62
C SER A 8 38.33 20.54 38.16
N GLN A 9 39.60 20.67 37.73
CA GLN A 9 40.00 20.83 36.33
C GLN A 9 39.81 19.51 35.57
N TRP A 10 39.05 19.56 34.52
CA TRP A 10 39.02 18.48 33.53
C TRP A 10 39.99 18.81 32.41
N SER A 11 41.07 18.03 32.33
CA SER A 11 42.08 18.10 31.28
C SER A 11 41.52 17.53 29.98
N HIS A 12 41.63 18.29 28.90
CA HIS A 12 41.37 17.87 27.55
C HIS A 12 42.52 17.01 27.03
N CYS A 13 42.33 15.74 26.81
CA CYS A 13 43.23 14.91 26.03
C CYS A 13 42.87 15.02 24.53
N VAL A 14 43.69 15.76 23.81
CA VAL A 14 43.70 15.81 22.36
C VAL A 14 44.60 14.68 21.85
N ALA A 15 44.04 13.71 21.12
CA ALA A 15 44.81 12.66 20.43
C ALA A 15 45.23 13.16 19.04
N PRO A 16 46.47 12.87 18.56
CA PRO A 16 46.92 13.33 17.26
C PRO A 16 46.37 12.46 16.09
N ALA A 17 46.02 13.15 15.02
CA ALA A 17 45.59 12.55 13.76
C ALA A 17 46.70 11.74 13.09
N ALA A 18 46.46 10.45 12.88
CA ALA A 18 47.32 9.56 12.08
C ALA A 18 47.05 9.76 10.58
N SER A 19 48.02 10.31 9.88
CA SER A 19 48.09 10.40 8.43
C SER A 19 48.23 9.00 7.81
N ARG A 20 47.23 8.50 7.09
CA ARG A 20 47.35 7.29 6.25
C ARG A 20 47.70 7.68 4.82
N LYS A 21 48.93 7.34 4.42
CA LYS A 21 49.40 7.38 3.03
C LYS A 21 48.63 6.34 2.21
N THR A 22 47.89 6.78 1.21
CA THR A 22 47.28 5.93 0.20
C THR A 22 48.27 5.57 -0.86
N THR A 23 48.71 4.32 -0.89
CA THR A 23 49.41 3.72 -2.02
C THR A 23 48.40 3.31 -3.09
N ALA A 24 48.48 3.96 -4.25
CA ALA A 24 47.72 3.60 -5.43
C ALA A 24 48.24 2.32 -6.05
N ALA A 25 47.51 1.23 -5.96
CA ALA A 25 47.74 0.03 -6.76
C ALA A 25 47.05 0.17 -8.11
N ARG A 26 47.84 0.28 -9.19
CA ARG A 26 47.37 0.17 -10.57
C ARG A 26 47.00 -1.28 -10.84
N ASN A 27 45.70 -1.59 -10.96
CA ASN A 27 45.27 -2.86 -11.58
C ASN A 27 44.98 -2.64 -13.06
N SER A 28 45.78 -3.34 -13.87
CA SER A 28 45.66 -3.44 -15.30
C SER A 28 44.35 -4.17 -15.65
N MET A 29 43.48 -3.50 -16.37
CA MET A 29 42.28 -4.10 -16.93
C MET A 29 42.63 -4.94 -18.14
N ASN A 30 42.41 -6.23 -18.00
CA ASN A 30 42.41 -7.20 -19.07
C ASN A 30 41.17 -6.95 -19.96
N ARG A 31 41.39 -6.47 -21.19
CA ARG A 31 40.37 -6.36 -22.22
C ARG A 31 40.04 -7.76 -22.72
N SER A 32 38.90 -8.30 -22.28
CA SER A 32 38.30 -9.46 -22.94
C SER A 32 37.49 -8.98 -24.14
N SER A 33 37.91 -9.45 -25.31
CA SER A 33 37.32 -9.24 -26.63
C SER A 33 35.96 -9.92 -26.69
N TYR A 34 34.89 -9.14 -26.83
CA TYR A 34 33.58 -9.67 -27.25
C TYR A 34 33.56 -9.75 -28.77
N SER A 35 33.56 -11.00 -29.26
CA SER A 35 33.30 -11.33 -30.65
C SER A 35 31.86 -10.94 -31.04
N SER A 36 31.81 -10.26 -32.19
CA SER A 36 30.59 -9.90 -32.91
C SER A 36 29.72 -11.13 -33.20
N LEU A 37 28.52 -11.16 -32.65
CA LEU A 37 27.45 -12.06 -33.08
C LEU A 37 26.71 -11.42 -34.25
N SER A 38 26.76 -12.10 -35.38
CA SER A 38 26.08 -11.83 -36.64
C SER A 38 24.55 -11.67 -36.45
N THR A 39 24.03 -10.59 -37.03
CA THR A 39 22.62 -10.35 -37.25
C THR A 39 22.04 -11.43 -38.16
N VAL A 40 21.25 -12.32 -37.62
CA VAL A 40 20.38 -13.22 -38.41
C VAL A 40 19.10 -12.49 -38.74
N ASN A 41 18.98 -12.10 -40.02
CA ASN A 41 17.72 -11.58 -40.59
C ASN A 41 16.73 -12.74 -40.73
N LEU A 42 15.84 -12.87 -39.78
CA LEU A 42 14.63 -13.71 -39.92
C LEU A 42 13.53 -12.84 -40.56
N ARG A 43 13.41 -12.89 -41.89
CA ARG A 43 12.19 -12.54 -42.59
C ARG A 43 11.17 -13.64 -42.28
N ALA A 44 10.26 -13.37 -41.39
CA ALA A 44 9.07 -14.19 -41.18
C ALA A 44 8.03 -13.76 -42.22
N ASP A 45 7.71 -14.66 -43.13
CA ASP A 45 6.58 -14.57 -44.04
C ASP A 45 5.28 -14.50 -43.26
N LEU A 46 4.62 -13.34 -43.30
CA LEU A 46 3.26 -13.13 -42.86
C LEU A 46 2.31 -13.71 -43.91
N ALA A 47 2.14 -15.04 -43.88
CA ALA A 47 1.06 -15.71 -44.61
C ALA A 47 -0.28 -15.38 -43.95
N ALA A 48 -1.11 -14.75 -44.73
CA ALA A 48 -2.45 -14.24 -44.42
C ALA A 48 -3.36 -15.28 -43.76
N PHE A 49 -3.70 -15.08 -42.48
CA PHE A 49 -4.90 -15.71 -41.90
C PHE A 49 -6.07 -14.76 -42.13
N ARG A 50 -6.90 -15.08 -43.17
CA ARG A 50 -8.21 -14.45 -43.37
C ARG A 50 -9.23 -15.21 -42.53
N PRO A 51 -9.90 -14.60 -41.55
CA PRO A 51 -11.06 -15.19 -40.92
C PRO A 51 -12.25 -15.10 -41.91
N GLN A 52 -12.75 -16.26 -42.35
CA GLN A 52 -14.00 -16.33 -43.07
C GLN A 52 -15.18 -16.12 -42.14
N PHE A 53 -15.72 -14.91 -42.11
CA PHE A 53 -17.02 -14.66 -41.49
C PHE A 53 -18.10 -15.26 -42.39
N ARG A 54 -18.69 -16.38 -41.96
CA ARG A 54 -19.94 -16.88 -42.52
C ARG A 54 -21.09 -16.04 -41.96
N LEU A 55 -21.68 -15.24 -42.81
CA LEU A 55 -22.93 -14.56 -42.60
C LEU A 55 -24.06 -15.62 -42.53
N PHE A 56 -24.54 -15.91 -41.32
CA PHE A 56 -25.80 -16.63 -41.15
C PHE A 56 -26.94 -15.64 -41.34
N SER A 57 -27.61 -15.77 -42.49
CA SER A 57 -28.88 -15.11 -42.77
C SER A 57 -29.95 -15.60 -41.79
N ARG A 58 -30.39 -14.70 -40.90
CA ARG A 58 -31.52 -14.95 -40.00
C ARG A 58 -32.82 -14.73 -40.78
N HIS A 59 -33.51 -15.78 -41.07
CA HIS A 59 -34.92 -15.74 -41.46
C HIS A 59 -35.74 -15.40 -40.21
N SER A 60 -36.27 -14.18 -40.20
CA SER A 60 -37.25 -13.76 -39.20
C SER A 60 -38.57 -14.50 -39.45
N ARG A 61 -38.85 -15.55 -38.68
CA ARG A 61 -40.21 -16.05 -38.54
C ARG A 61 -40.85 -15.38 -37.35
N CYS A 62 -41.81 -14.53 -37.66
CA CYS A 62 -42.75 -13.97 -36.73
C CYS A 62 -43.58 -15.10 -36.11
N LEU A 63 -43.34 -15.44 -34.85
CA LEU A 63 -44.22 -16.34 -34.10
C LEU A 63 -45.13 -15.50 -33.21
N ARG A 64 -46.40 -15.64 -33.52
CA ARG A 64 -47.56 -15.08 -32.82
C ARG A 64 -47.56 -15.57 -31.38
N ALA A 65 -47.53 -14.65 -30.42
CA ALA A 65 -47.65 -14.97 -29.02
C ALA A 65 -49.03 -15.54 -28.69
N SER A 66 -49.06 -16.77 -28.22
CA SER A 66 -50.22 -17.34 -27.52
C SER A 66 -49.96 -17.22 -26.04
N ASN A 67 -50.86 -16.50 -25.34
CA ASN A 67 -50.91 -16.46 -23.88
C ASN A 67 -51.04 -17.88 -23.31
N SER A 68 -50.03 -18.33 -22.61
CA SER A 68 -50.17 -19.48 -21.69
C SER A 68 -49.47 -19.15 -20.38
N ALA A 69 -50.23 -19.37 -19.33
CA ALA A 69 -50.01 -19.14 -17.92
C ALA A 69 -48.58 -19.16 -17.43
N GLU A 70 -48.29 -18.13 -16.67
CA GLU A 70 -47.09 -17.94 -15.86
C GLU A 70 -46.93 -19.09 -14.84
N SER A 71 -46.03 -20.01 -15.11
CA SER A 71 -45.37 -20.73 -14.03
C SER A 71 -44.16 -19.91 -13.64
N GLY A 72 -44.34 -18.98 -12.69
CA GLY A 72 -43.27 -18.23 -12.08
C GLY A 72 -42.32 -19.18 -11.38
N ILE A 73 -41.21 -19.50 -12.04
CA ILE A 73 -40.06 -20.05 -11.32
C ILE A 73 -39.51 -18.88 -10.49
N PHE A 74 -40.01 -18.84 -9.25
CA PHE A 74 -39.45 -17.95 -8.25
C PHE A 74 -38.04 -18.46 -7.93
N LEU A 75 -37.00 -17.85 -8.52
CA LEU A 75 -35.62 -18.01 -8.11
C LEU A 75 -35.30 -17.01 -7.02
N PRO A 76 -35.44 -17.37 -5.73
CA PRO A 76 -35.27 -16.41 -4.63
C PRO A 76 -33.82 -16.05 -4.33
N HIS A 77 -32.84 -16.46 -5.15
CA HIS A 77 -31.42 -16.32 -4.82
C HIS A 77 -30.57 -15.59 -5.85
N LEU A 78 -31.17 -14.87 -6.77
CA LEU A 78 -30.43 -13.99 -7.68
C LEU A 78 -30.74 -12.51 -7.41
N VAL A 79 -30.83 -12.12 -6.14
CA VAL A 79 -30.42 -10.81 -5.74
C VAL A 79 -28.93 -10.97 -5.45
N ALA A 80 -28.08 -10.90 -6.49
CA ALA A 80 -26.70 -10.52 -6.29
C ALA A 80 -26.78 -9.20 -5.52
N SER A 81 -26.51 -9.25 -4.21
CA SER A 81 -26.21 -8.05 -3.48
C SER A 81 -25.07 -7.41 -4.27
N LEU A 82 -25.31 -6.27 -4.88
CA LEU A 82 -24.29 -5.47 -5.51
C LEU A 82 -23.28 -5.24 -4.39
N GLU A 83 -22.23 -6.04 -4.37
CA GLU A 83 -21.16 -5.92 -3.40
C GLU A 83 -20.60 -4.51 -3.56
N GLN A 84 -20.88 -3.68 -2.57
CA GLN A 84 -20.48 -2.28 -2.64
C GLN A 84 -18.95 -2.21 -2.64
N VAL A 85 -18.43 -1.59 -3.67
CA VAL A 85 -17.01 -1.21 -3.71
C VAL A 85 -16.82 -0.12 -2.66
N GLU A 86 -15.90 -0.36 -1.75
CA GLU A 86 -15.55 0.52 -0.65
C GLU A 86 -14.14 1.09 -0.86
N GLU A 87 -13.87 2.18 -0.17
CA GLU A 87 -12.56 2.78 -0.09
C GLU A 87 -12.05 2.80 1.35
N THR A 88 -10.75 2.64 1.53
CA THR A 88 -10.10 2.69 2.84
C THR A 88 -8.81 3.50 2.81
N TYR A 89 -8.56 4.22 3.89
CA TYR A 89 -7.30 4.89 4.13
C TYR A 89 -6.34 3.96 4.89
N ILE A 90 -5.11 3.85 4.38
CA ILE A 90 -4.02 3.10 5.01
C ILE A 90 -2.82 4.02 5.13
N MET A 91 -2.19 4.03 6.31
CA MET A 91 -0.97 4.80 6.54
C MET A 91 0.14 3.92 7.10
N VAL A 92 1.27 3.86 6.41
CA VAL A 92 2.50 3.34 6.99
C VAL A 92 3.10 4.41 7.89
N LYS A 93 3.24 4.10 9.16
CA LYS A 93 3.74 5.00 10.21
C LYS A 93 5.25 5.20 10.10
N PRO A 94 5.83 6.18 10.80
CA PRO A 94 7.27 6.46 10.71
C PRO A 94 8.17 5.25 10.96
N ASP A 95 7.83 4.36 11.90
CA ASP A 95 8.60 3.14 12.16
C ASP A 95 8.56 2.16 10.98
N GLY A 96 7.43 2.01 10.32
CA GLY A 96 7.32 1.17 9.12
C GLY A 96 8.11 1.72 7.93
N VAL A 97 8.12 3.05 7.77
CA VAL A 97 8.91 3.73 6.73
C VAL A 97 10.41 3.57 7.00
N GLN A 98 10.86 3.88 8.22
CA GLN A 98 12.27 3.78 8.62
C GLN A 98 12.82 2.36 8.51
N ARG A 99 11.97 1.36 8.69
CA ARG A 99 12.34 -0.06 8.58
C ARG A 99 12.23 -0.61 7.16
N GLY A 100 11.88 0.22 6.17
CA GLY A 100 11.79 -0.20 4.76
C GLY A 100 10.64 -1.17 4.46
N LEU A 101 9.54 -1.12 5.24
CA LEU A 101 8.41 -2.06 5.11
C LEU A 101 7.35 -1.61 4.11
N VAL A 102 7.49 -0.44 3.49
CA VAL A 102 6.48 0.15 2.59
C VAL A 102 6.14 -0.79 1.43
N GLY A 103 7.16 -1.30 0.72
CA GLY A 103 6.96 -2.19 -0.42
C GLY A 103 6.29 -3.51 -0.04
N GLU A 104 6.65 -4.09 1.09
CA GLU A 104 6.02 -5.32 1.59
C GLU A 104 4.53 -5.10 1.93
N ILE A 105 4.21 -3.98 2.56
CA ILE A 105 2.84 -3.62 2.91
C ILE A 105 2.01 -3.43 1.64
N ILE A 106 2.48 -2.65 0.66
CA ILE A 106 1.83 -2.46 -0.65
C ILE A 106 1.59 -3.82 -1.30
N SER A 107 2.62 -4.66 -1.38
CA SER A 107 2.54 -5.99 -1.99
C SER A 107 1.47 -6.88 -1.37
N ARG A 108 1.25 -6.81 -0.05
CA ARG A 108 0.19 -7.59 0.63
C ARG A 108 -1.21 -7.14 0.21
N PHE A 109 -1.43 -5.85 0.05
CA PHE A 109 -2.70 -5.29 -0.41
C PHE A 109 -2.97 -5.62 -1.88
N GLU A 110 -1.96 -5.46 -2.75
CA GLU A 110 -2.04 -5.81 -4.18
C GLU A 110 -2.28 -7.30 -4.38
N LYS A 111 -1.56 -8.18 -3.67
CA LYS A 111 -1.75 -9.63 -3.73
C LYS A 111 -3.12 -10.07 -3.25
N LYS A 112 -3.76 -9.30 -2.37
CA LYS A 112 -5.15 -9.54 -1.98
C LYS A 112 -6.15 -9.18 -3.07
N GLY A 113 -5.74 -8.40 -4.08
CA GLY A 113 -6.56 -7.98 -5.20
C GLY A 113 -7.20 -6.60 -5.02
N PHE A 114 -6.73 -5.80 -4.06
CA PHE A 114 -7.21 -4.42 -3.89
C PHE A 114 -6.55 -3.50 -4.90
N LYS A 115 -7.29 -2.47 -5.31
CA LYS A 115 -6.84 -1.46 -6.27
C LYS A 115 -6.27 -0.25 -5.53
N LEU A 116 -5.01 0.09 -5.81
CA LEU A 116 -4.38 1.29 -5.29
C LEU A 116 -4.86 2.50 -6.11
N ILE A 117 -5.50 3.46 -5.46
CA ILE A 117 -6.03 4.66 -6.10
C ILE A 117 -5.34 5.96 -5.64
N GLY A 118 -4.53 5.90 -4.59
CA GLY A 118 -3.77 7.05 -4.12
C GLY A 118 -2.54 6.63 -3.32
N LEU A 119 -1.43 7.32 -3.53
CA LEU A 119 -0.16 7.06 -2.83
C LEU A 119 0.62 8.34 -2.67
N LYS A 120 1.01 8.67 -1.44
CA LYS A 120 1.91 9.80 -1.18
C LYS A 120 2.75 9.60 0.08
N MET A 121 3.93 10.20 0.08
CA MET A 121 4.84 10.20 1.21
C MET A 121 5.19 11.64 1.59
N PHE A 122 5.08 11.99 2.86
CA PHE A 122 5.42 13.32 3.38
C PHE A 122 5.58 13.31 4.89
N ASN A 123 6.13 14.41 5.45
CA ASN A 123 6.14 14.65 6.89
C ASN A 123 4.79 15.20 7.32
N CYS A 124 4.09 14.46 8.18
CA CYS A 124 2.76 14.84 8.64
C CYS A 124 2.81 16.11 9.49
N PRO A 125 2.09 17.19 9.14
CA PRO A 125 1.90 18.34 10.02
C PRO A 125 1.18 17.94 11.31
N ARG A 126 1.50 18.63 12.41
CA ARG A 126 0.95 18.31 13.72
C ARG A 126 -0.58 18.44 13.76
N GLU A 127 -1.09 19.50 13.16
CA GLU A 127 -2.52 19.81 13.09
C GLU A 127 -3.29 18.70 12.36
N LEU A 128 -2.71 18.16 11.29
CA LEU A 128 -3.30 17.05 10.53
C LEU A 128 -3.34 15.76 11.37
N ALA A 129 -2.27 15.48 12.12
CA ALA A 129 -2.22 14.33 13.01
C ALA A 129 -3.23 14.45 14.15
N GLU A 130 -3.37 15.65 14.75
CA GLU A 130 -4.33 15.93 15.82
C GLU A 130 -5.79 15.78 15.33
N GLU A 131 -6.11 16.29 14.14
CA GLU A 131 -7.43 16.11 13.54
C GLU A 131 -7.74 14.63 13.22
N HIS A 132 -6.76 13.91 12.69
CA HIS A 132 -6.92 12.48 12.39
C HIS A 132 -7.23 11.64 13.64
N TYR A 133 -6.52 11.90 14.73
CA TYR A 133 -6.64 11.17 15.99
C TYR A 133 -7.53 11.88 17.03
N LYS A 134 -8.36 12.86 16.65
CA LYS A 134 -9.16 13.68 17.56
C LYS A 134 -10.01 12.88 18.54
N ASP A 135 -10.53 11.73 18.11
CA ASP A 135 -11.36 10.84 18.94
C ASP A 135 -10.56 10.23 20.10
N LEU A 136 -9.23 10.29 20.05
CA LEU A 136 -8.33 9.83 21.08
C LEU A 136 -7.79 10.96 21.96
N SER A 137 -8.21 12.21 21.76
CA SER A 137 -7.67 13.41 22.41
C SER A 137 -7.74 13.35 23.94
N ALA A 138 -8.78 12.70 24.50
CA ALA A 138 -8.94 12.51 25.94
C ALA A 138 -8.06 11.40 26.54
N LYS A 139 -7.30 10.66 25.73
CA LYS A 139 -6.47 9.56 26.22
C LYS A 139 -5.08 10.06 26.65
N SER A 140 -4.57 9.55 27.76
CA SER A 140 -3.26 9.95 28.31
C SER A 140 -2.07 9.74 27.37
N PHE A 141 -2.18 8.81 26.42
CA PHE A 141 -1.14 8.54 25.43
C PHE A 141 -1.21 9.45 24.19
N PHE A 142 -2.25 10.26 24.02
CA PHE A 142 -2.48 11.08 22.83
C PHE A 142 -1.27 12.00 22.49
N PRO A 143 -0.68 12.76 23.44
CA PRO A 143 0.46 13.62 23.11
C PRO A 143 1.66 12.83 22.55
N LYS A 144 1.94 11.64 23.12
CA LYS A 144 3.01 10.75 22.64
C LYS A 144 2.71 10.15 21.26
N LEU A 145 1.43 9.88 20.96
CA LEU A 145 1.00 9.42 19.65
C LEU A 145 1.23 10.49 18.58
N ILE A 146 0.85 11.75 18.86
CA ILE A 146 1.06 12.86 17.93
C ILE A 146 2.56 13.10 17.70
N GLU A 147 3.37 13.18 18.77
CA GLU A 147 4.81 13.31 18.68
C GLU A 147 5.41 12.19 17.79
N TYR A 148 4.96 10.96 17.99
CA TYR A 148 5.43 9.82 17.19
C TYR A 148 5.05 9.93 15.71
N ILE A 149 3.80 10.24 15.37
CA ILE A 149 3.34 10.35 13.99
C ILE A 149 4.05 11.48 13.24
N THR A 150 4.42 12.55 13.94
CA THR A 150 5.13 13.70 13.38
C THR A 150 6.66 13.56 13.44
N SER A 151 7.20 12.47 13.99
CA SER A 151 8.65 12.27 14.17
C SER A 151 9.40 11.89 12.89
N GLY A 152 8.70 11.61 11.81
CA GLY A 152 9.29 11.22 10.54
C GLY A 152 8.24 11.09 9.43
N PRO A 153 8.68 10.73 8.23
CA PRO A 153 7.78 10.60 7.09
C PRO A 153 6.78 9.45 7.30
N VAL A 154 5.59 9.64 6.77
CA VAL A 154 4.54 8.63 6.65
C VAL A 154 4.23 8.35 5.18
N VAL A 155 3.76 7.15 4.87
CA VAL A 155 3.25 6.82 3.54
C VAL A 155 1.75 6.58 3.65
N CYS A 156 0.98 7.41 2.96
CA CYS A 156 -0.47 7.39 2.93
C CYS A 156 -0.95 6.75 1.64
N MET A 157 -1.91 5.86 1.75
CA MET A 157 -2.46 5.08 0.64
C MET A 157 -3.97 5.11 0.68
N ALA A 158 -4.58 5.18 -0.49
CA ALA A 158 -6.00 4.97 -0.70
C ALA A 158 -6.19 3.67 -1.48
N TRP A 159 -7.00 2.77 -0.96
CA TRP A 159 -7.30 1.48 -1.56
C TRP A 159 -8.78 1.31 -1.81
N GLU A 160 -9.12 0.72 -2.93
CA GLU A 160 -10.49 0.43 -3.36
C GLU A 160 -10.69 -1.07 -3.51
N GLY A 161 -11.85 -1.56 -3.13
CA GLY A 161 -12.24 -2.97 -3.34
C GLY A 161 -13.51 -3.35 -2.60
N VAL A 162 -14.03 -4.53 -2.92
CA VAL A 162 -15.20 -5.09 -2.24
C VAL A 162 -14.79 -5.50 -0.83
N GLY A 163 -15.47 -4.95 0.18
CA GLY A 163 -15.19 -5.23 1.60
C GLY A 163 -13.74 -4.90 2.00
N VAL A 164 -13.12 -3.90 1.34
CA VAL A 164 -11.71 -3.57 1.54
C VAL A 164 -11.41 -3.14 2.97
N VAL A 165 -12.34 -2.44 3.64
CA VAL A 165 -12.16 -1.99 5.03
C VAL A 165 -11.98 -3.18 5.97
N ALA A 166 -12.92 -4.10 5.95
CA ALA A 166 -12.89 -5.29 6.82
C ALA A 166 -11.69 -6.20 6.52
N SER A 167 -11.38 -6.37 5.22
CA SER A 167 -10.25 -7.18 4.78
C SER A 167 -8.91 -6.54 5.13
N ALA A 168 -8.77 -5.22 4.98
CA ALA A 168 -7.59 -4.47 5.39
C ALA A 168 -7.34 -4.61 6.89
N ARG A 169 -8.38 -4.50 7.73
CA ARG A 169 -8.26 -4.72 9.17
C ARG A 169 -7.75 -6.13 9.52
N LYS A 170 -8.18 -7.16 8.77
CA LYS A 170 -7.68 -8.54 8.93
C LYS A 170 -6.21 -8.65 8.50
N LEU A 171 -5.81 -8.05 7.36
CA LEU A 171 -4.41 -8.03 6.91
C LEU A 171 -3.48 -7.30 7.88
N ILE A 172 -3.96 -6.21 8.46
CA ILE A 172 -3.20 -5.41 9.43
C ILE A 172 -3.00 -6.17 10.74
N GLY A 173 -4.02 -6.85 11.22
CA GLY A 173 -4.02 -7.54 12.51
C GLY A 173 -4.39 -6.64 13.68
N LYS A 174 -4.46 -7.25 14.89
CA LYS A 174 -4.83 -6.56 16.14
C LYS A 174 -3.90 -5.37 16.43
N THR A 175 -4.42 -4.39 17.17
CA THR A 175 -3.67 -3.18 17.53
C THR A 175 -2.46 -3.48 18.39
N ASP A 176 -2.58 -4.43 19.31
CA ASP A 176 -1.47 -4.99 20.05
C ASP A 176 -0.76 -6.07 19.23
N PRO A 177 0.51 -5.85 18.82
CA PRO A 177 1.24 -6.81 18.00
C PRO A 177 1.42 -8.19 18.65
N LEU A 178 1.52 -8.26 19.97
CA LEU A 178 1.69 -9.53 20.70
C LEU A 178 0.42 -10.41 20.66
N GLN A 179 -0.70 -9.81 20.30
CA GLN A 179 -1.98 -10.52 20.12
C GLN A 179 -2.40 -10.60 18.65
N ALA A 180 -1.60 -10.05 17.74
CA ALA A 180 -1.84 -10.14 16.31
C ALA A 180 -1.40 -11.52 15.80
N GLU A 181 -2.23 -12.12 14.96
CA GLU A 181 -1.95 -13.44 14.41
C GLU A 181 -0.76 -13.39 13.44
N PRO A 182 0.09 -14.44 13.42
CA PRO A 182 1.11 -14.60 12.37
C PRO A 182 0.48 -14.53 10.97
N GLY A 183 1.20 -13.95 10.02
CA GLY A 183 0.68 -13.68 8.68
C GLY A 183 -0.01 -12.32 8.53
N THR A 184 -0.34 -11.66 9.63
CA THR A 184 -0.79 -10.26 9.62
C THR A 184 0.40 -9.31 9.64
N ILE A 185 0.23 -8.07 9.14
CA ILE A 185 1.32 -7.09 9.09
C ILE A 185 1.90 -6.83 10.49
N ARG A 186 1.04 -6.66 11.48
CA ARG A 186 1.49 -6.42 12.86
C ARG A 186 2.05 -7.67 13.52
N GLY A 187 1.47 -8.84 13.27
CA GLY A 187 1.97 -10.11 13.81
C GLY A 187 3.36 -10.46 13.29
N ASP A 188 3.64 -10.14 12.02
CA ASP A 188 4.93 -10.46 11.41
C ASP A 188 6.01 -9.41 11.70
N PHE A 189 5.63 -8.13 11.78
CA PHE A 189 6.62 -7.05 11.77
C PHE A 189 6.61 -6.15 12.99
N ALA A 190 5.54 -6.08 13.76
CA ALA A 190 5.49 -5.22 14.94
C ALA A 190 5.80 -6.00 16.22
N VAL A 191 6.37 -5.30 17.20
CA VAL A 191 6.75 -5.89 18.49
C VAL A 191 6.05 -5.18 19.65
N GLN A 192 5.70 -3.90 19.48
CA GLN A 192 5.17 -3.06 20.52
C GLN A 192 4.03 -2.18 20.01
N THR A 193 2.97 -2.02 20.81
CA THR A 193 1.78 -1.24 20.44
C THR A 193 2.09 0.21 20.07
N GLY A 194 3.06 0.85 20.74
CA GLY A 194 3.49 2.22 20.46
C GLY A 194 4.28 2.36 19.14
N ARG A 195 4.69 1.25 18.51
CA ARG A 195 5.42 1.16 17.24
C ARG A 195 4.83 0.01 16.44
N ASN A 196 3.57 0.15 16.02
CA ASN A 196 2.80 -0.92 15.39
C ASN A 196 2.60 -0.71 13.89
N ILE A 197 3.52 0.00 13.25
CA ILE A 197 3.82 0.04 11.81
C ILE A 197 2.77 0.73 10.95
N ILE A 198 1.49 0.41 11.12
CA ILE A 198 0.45 0.73 10.16
C ILE A 198 -0.83 1.19 10.85
N HIS A 199 -1.54 2.13 10.21
CA HIS A 199 -2.92 2.49 10.50
C HIS A 199 -3.80 2.05 9.32
N GLY A 200 -5.05 1.73 9.60
CA GLY A 200 -6.10 1.51 8.61
C GLY A 200 -7.45 1.86 9.20
N SER A 201 -8.33 2.39 8.37
CA SER A 201 -9.68 2.77 8.75
C SER A 201 -10.43 1.59 9.37
N ASP A 202 -11.30 1.86 10.32
CA ASP A 202 -12.06 0.85 11.08
C ASP A 202 -13.49 0.66 10.56
N SER A 203 -13.99 1.62 9.76
CA SER A 203 -15.29 1.55 9.11
C SER A 203 -15.26 2.23 7.73
N PRO A 204 -16.22 1.95 6.83
CA PRO A 204 -16.34 2.64 5.54
C PRO A 204 -16.52 4.15 5.69
N GLU A 205 -17.28 4.60 6.70
CA GLU A 205 -17.51 6.01 7.00
C GLU A 205 -16.20 6.71 7.41
N ASN A 206 -15.43 6.08 8.31
CA ASN A 206 -14.13 6.57 8.71
C ASN A 206 -13.13 6.51 7.54
N GLY A 207 -13.21 5.51 6.66
CA GLY A 207 -12.44 5.45 5.43
C GLY A 207 -12.62 6.69 4.57
N LYS A 208 -13.85 7.06 4.28
CA LYS A 208 -14.18 8.26 3.50
C LYS A 208 -13.72 9.55 4.20
N ARG A 209 -13.96 9.66 5.51
CA ARG A 209 -13.52 10.82 6.31
C ARG A 209 -12.00 10.97 6.30
N GLU A 210 -11.28 9.89 6.51
CA GLU A 210 -9.82 9.88 6.54
C GLU A 210 -9.24 10.16 5.15
N LEU A 211 -9.80 9.60 4.08
CA LEU A 211 -9.39 9.91 2.71
C LEU A 211 -9.57 11.40 2.40
N ALA A 212 -10.74 11.98 2.72
CA ALA A 212 -10.99 13.41 2.52
C ALA A 212 -10.05 14.32 3.34
N LEU A 213 -9.60 13.86 4.52
CA LEU A 213 -8.65 14.58 5.35
C LEU A 213 -7.22 14.53 4.78
N TRP A 214 -6.81 13.36 4.28
CA TRP A 214 -5.43 13.13 3.87
C TRP A 214 -5.16 13.38 2.39
N PHE A 215 -6.13 13.23 1.51
CA PHE A 215 -6.00 13.45 0.07
C PHE A 215 -6.83 14.67 -0.35
N LYS A 216 -6.26 15.49 -1.22
CA LYS A 216 -6.98 16.63 -1.82
C LYS A 216 -7.80 16.12 -3.00
N GLU A 217 -8.74 16.95 -3.43
CA GLU A 217 -9.45 16.73 -4.69
C GLU A 217 -8.45 16.58 -5.84
N GLY A 218 -8.56 15.49 -6.61
CA GLY A 218 -7.64 15.16 -7.69
C GLY A 218 -6.38 14.37 -7.29
N ASP A 219 -6.12 14.12 -6.00
CA ASP A 219 -5.00 13.28 -5.55
C ASP A 219 -5.28 11.77 -5.75
N LEU A 220 -6.56 11.39 -5.91
CA LEU A 220 -6.97 10.01 -6.16
C LEU A 220 -7.07 9.75 -7.66
N CYS A 221 -6.56 8.62 -8.10
CA CYS A 221 -6.53 8.22 -9.50
C CYS A 221 -7.72 7.32 -9.83
N GLU A 222 -8.55 7.75 -10.77
CA GLU A 222 -9.62 6.92 -11.34
C GLU A 222 -9.04 6.10 -12.49
N TRP A 223 -9.11 4.78 -12.39
CA TRP A 223 -8.63 3.87 -13.43
C TRP A 223 -9.32 2.51 -13.32
N ASP A 224 -9.38 1.76 -14.42
CA ASP A 224 -9.97 0.43 -14.47
C ASP A 224 -8.90 -0.65 -14.38
N SER A 225 -9.07 -1.56 -13.41
CA SER A 225 -8.16 -2.68 -13.26
C SER A 225 -8.49 -3.79 -14.26
N ALA A 226 -7.52 -4.17 -15.08
CA ALA A 226 -7.63 -5.32 -15.97
C ALA A 226 -7.84 -6.66 -15.22
N LEU A 227 -7.55 -6.70 -13.93
CA LEU A 227 -7.74 -7.87 -13.07
C LEU A 227 -9.17 -7.98 -12.51
N ALA A 228 -10.00 -6.93 -12.63
CA ALA A 228 -11.35 -6.95 -12.06
C ALA A 228 -12.19 -8.19 -12.44
N PRO A 229 -12.21 -8.66 -13.70
CA PRO A 229 -12.97 -9.85 -14.09
C PRO A 229 -12.43 -11.17 -13.52
N TRP A 230 -11.22 -11.17 -12.97
CA TRP A 230 -10.59 -12.33 -12.35
C TRP A 230 -10.71 -12.35 -10.83
N LEU A 231 -11.18 -11.25 -10.24
CA LEU A 231 -11.32 -11.07 -8.80
C LEU A 231 -12.77 -11.10 -8.33
N ARG A 232 -13.72 -10.81 -9.23
CA ARG A 232 -15.16 -10.75 -8.94
C ARG A 232 -15.98 -11.08 -10.20
N GLU A 233 -17.17 -11.64 -9.98
CA GLU A 233 -18.16 -11.97 -11.02
C GLU A 233 -19.01 -10.76 -11.42
#